data_03df0fd70f1f4ee66b26dbd385ef673b
#
_entry.id   03df0fd70f1f4ee66b26dbd385ef673b
#
_cell.length_a   1.000
_cell.length_b   1.000
_cell.length_c   1.000
_cell.angle_alpha   90.00
_cell.angle_beta   90.00
_cell.angle_gamma   90.00
#
_symmetry.space_group_name_H-M   'P 1'
#
loop_
_entity.id
_entity.type
_entity.pdbx_description
1 polymer ?
#
loop_
_entity_poly.entity_id
_entity_poly.type
_entity_poly.pdbx_seq_one_letter_code
_entity_poly.pdbx_strand_id
1 'polypeptide(L)'
;RQMCIRDRFELTAGDLNSARKAIQPAIAAAGGVIVPIAIYLALAWGTPSAGGWPVPTATDIAFALGVLAVFGKGLPSALRVFLLALAILDDIVGIVFIAVLFTTGVNVGMLAAAGVWVVVFGILSRQLDSRHRTAIAGVMIIVALLTWGFVYVSGVHATIAGVALGLAMSQHPALRV
;
A
#
# COMPACT_ATOMS: atom_id res chain seq x y z
N ARG A 1 -2.17 -1.64 -8.26
CA ARG A 1 -2.40 -3.12 -8.25
C ARG A 1 -1.08 -3.91 -8.21
N GLN A 2 -0.07 -3.52 -8.97
CA GLN A 2 1.26 -4.17 -8.95
C GLN A 2 2.03 -3.90 -7.65
N MET A 3 1.80 -2.78 -7.02
CA MET A 3 2.49 -2.36 -5.79
C MET A 3 2.23 -3.32 -4.62
N CYS A 4 0.98 -3.58 -4.26
CA CYS A 4 0.65 -4.44 -3.11
C CYS A 4 1.10 -5.91 -3.28
N ILE A 5 1.07 -6.44 -4.52
CA ILE A 5 1.55 -7.82 -4.81
C ILE A 5 3.08 -7.88 -4.65
N ARG A 6 3.77 -6.85 -5.09
CA ARG A 6 5.22 -6.71 -4.98
C ARG A 6 5.66 -6.51 -3.53
N ASP A 7 4.92 -5.69 -2.78
CA ASP A 7 5.16 -5.43 -1.35
C ASP A 7 5.04 -6.71 -0.53
N ARG A 8 4.01 -7.52 -0.81
CA ARG A 8 3.86 -8.83 -0.17
C ARG A 8 5.00 -9.79 -0.52
N PHE A 9 5.46 -9.81 -1.77
CA PHE A 9 6.57 -10.66 -2.19
C PHE A 9 7.86 -10.26 -1.47
N GLU A 10 8.15 -8.97 -1.39
CA GLU A 10 9.35 -8.44 -0.70
C GLU A 10 9.32 -8.74 0.80
N LEU A 11 8.15 -8.68 1.45
CA LEU A 11 7.99 -9.01 2.87
C LEU A 11 8.11 -10.50 3.17
N THR A 12 7.74 -11.39 2.22
CA THR A 12 7.68 -12.85 2.47
C THR A 12 8.86 -13.63 1.91
N ALA A 13 9.45 -13.19 0.81
CA ALA A 13 10.50 -13.92 0.10
C ALA A 13 11.61 -13.00 -0.48
N GLY A 14 11.50 -11.68 -0.31
CA GLY A 14 12.44 -10.69 -0.82
C GLY A 14 13.52 -10.29 0.20
N ASP A 15 14.24 -9.23 -0.13
CA ASP A 15 15.36 -8.72 0.67
C ASP A 15 14.95 -8.16 2.04
N LEU A 16 13.66 -7.84 2.25
CA LEU A 16 13.11 -7.39 3.54
C LEU A 16 12.85 -8.52 4.54
N ASN A 17 13.04 -9.77 4.17
CA ASN A 17 12.85 -10.93 5.08
C ASN A 17 13.90 -11.00 6.21
N SER A 18 14.88 -10.09 6.25
CA SER A 18 15.85 -9.95 7.33
C SER A 18 15.67 -8.60 8.01
N ALA A 19 15.32 -8.58 9.31
CA ALA A 19 15.19 -7.37 10.12
C ALA A 19 16.45 -6.46 10.02
N ARG A 20 17.62 -7.05 9.89
CA ARG A 20 18.88 -6.33 9.76
C ARG A 20 18.99 -5.53 8.47
N LYS A 21 18.41 -6.01 7.37
CA LYS A 21 18.39 -5.33 6.07
C LYS A 21 17.28 -4.27 5.98
N ALA A 22 16.19 -4.45 6.74
CA ALA A 22 15.07 -3.53 6.77
C ALA A 22 15.31 -2.28 7.66
N ILE A 23 16.27 -2.32 8.59
CA ILE A 23 16.52 -1.22 9.53
C ILE A 23 16.95 0.07 8.81
N GLN A 24 17.84 -0.02 7.82
CA GLN A 24 18.30 1.18 7.11
C GLN A 24 17.19 1.86 6.30
N PRO A 25 16.41 1.14 5.46
CA PRO A 25 15.24 1.72 4.81
C PRO A 25 14.20 2.25 5.79
N ALA A 26 13.98 1.57 6.93
CA ALA A 26 13.03 2.00 7.94
C ALA A 26 13.43 3.33 8.60
N ILE A 27 14.69 3.52 8.93
CA ILE A 27 15.20 4.79 9.47
C ILE A 27 15.07 5.90 8.42
N ALA A 28 15.40 5.60 7.17
CA ALA A 28 15.27 6.57 6.08
C ALA A 28 13.79 6.94 5.82
N ALA A 29 12.86 5.96 5.84
CA ALA A 29 11.43 6.22 5.73
C ALA A 29 10.92 7.07 6.89
N ALA A 30 11.31 6.75 8.13
CA ALA A 30 10.94 7.55 9.30
C ALA A 30 11.44 9.01 9.18
N GLY A 31 12.67 9.21 8.71
CA GLY A 31 13.20 10.55 8.42
C GLY A 31 12.42 11.26 7.32
N GLY A 32 12.08 10.55 6.26
CA GLY A 32 11.27 11.06 5.13
C GLY A 32 9.84 11.47 5.53
N VAL A 33 9.29 10.88 6.58
CA VAL A 33 7.97 11.27 7.13
C VAL A 33 8.10 12.38 8.17
N ILE A 34 9.00 12.23 9.16
CA ILE A 34 9.10 13.16 10.30
C ILE A 34 9.60 14.55 9.87
N VAL A 35 10.59 14.62 8.97
CA VAL A 35 11.21 15.90 8.59
C VAL A 35 10.22 16.79 7.83
N PRO A 36 9.49 16.34 6.79
CA PRO A 36 8.49 17.16 6.13
C PRO A 36 7.34 17.59 7.07
N ILE A 37 6.89 16.72 7.97
CA ILE A 37 5.88 17.07 8.98
C ILE A 37 6.42 18.20 9.88
N ALA A 38 7.63 18.08 10.40
CA ALA A 38 8.21 19.08 11.28
C ALA A 38 8.36 20.44 10.58
N ILE A 39 8.83 20.45 9.33
CA ILE A 39 8.96 21.67 8.53
C ILE A 39 7.57 22.29 8.27
N TYR A 40 6.59 21.46 7.86
CA TYR A 40 5.24 21.93 7.60
C TYR A 40 4.61 22.55 8.83
N LEU A 41 4.67 21.86 9.97
CA LEU A 41 4.11 22.37 11.22
C LEU A 41 4.84 23.62 11.70
N ALA A 42 6.15 23.72 11.55
CA ALA A 42 6.90 24.93 11.91
C ALA A 42 6.44 26.16 11.10
N LEU A 43 6.06 25.97 9.83
CA LEU A 43 5.58 27.05 8.95
C LEU A 43 4.08 27.33 9.11
N ALA A 44 3.27 26.29 9.34
CA ALA A 44 1.82 26.37 9.41
C ALA A 44 1.27 26.52 10.84
N TRP A 45 2.14 26.57 11.86
CA TRP A 45 1.75 26.63 13.26
C TRP A 45 0.87 27.85 13.54
N GLY A 46 -0.26 27.62 14.14
CA GLY A 46 -1.22 28.70 14.45
C GLY A 46 -2.09 29.17 13.29
N THR A 47 -1.98 28.57 12.10
CA THR A 47 -2.84 28.86 10.96
C THR A 47 -3.94 27.81 10.81
N PRO A 48 -5.07 28.15 10.12
CA PRO A 48 -6.11 27.17 9.79
C PRO A 48 -5.60 26.00 8.94
N SER A 49 -4.47 26.19 8.26
CA SER A 49 -3.84 25.18 7.39
C SER A 49 -3.03 24.12 8.15
N ALA A 50 -2.86 24.24 9.47
CA ALA A 50 -2.09 23.28 10.27
C ALA A 50 -2.58 21.84 10.13
N GLY A 51 -3.88 21.61 9.86
CA GLY A 51 -4.45 20.29 9.60
C GLY A 51 -3.97 19.60 8.31
N GLY A 52 -3.29 20.32 7.41
CA GLY A 52 -2.74 19.79 6.17
C GLY A 52 -1.39 19.08 6.29
N TRP A 53 -0.89 18.87 7.50
CA TRP A 53 0.41 18.25 7.75
C TRP A 53 0.64 16.86 7.11
N PRO A 54 -0.38 16.03 6.80
CA PRO A 54 -0.14 14.76 6.13
C PRO A 54 0.19 14.89 4.63
N VAL A 55 -0.16 16.03 4.00
CA VAL A 55 0.03 16.25 2.56
C VAL A 55 1.51 16.12 2.13
N PRO A 56 2.48 16.73 2.81
CA PRO A 56 3.89 16.60 2.43
C PRO A 56 4.49 15.21 2.64
N THR A 57 3.78 14.29 3.31
CA THR A 57 4.25 12.92 3.52
C THR A 57 3.82 11.96 2.41
N ALA A 58 2.94 12.41 1.49
CA ALA A 58 2.54 11.61 0.34
C ALA A 58 3.67 11.59 -0.70
N THR A 59 4.32 10.45 -0.85
CA THR A 59 5.44 10.24 -1.79
C THR A 59 5.01 9.44 -3.01
N ASP A 60 5.49 9.81 -4.20
CA ASP A 60 5.28 9.05 -5.42
C ASP A 60 6.52 8.21 -5.77
N ILE A 61 6.46 6.96 -5.37
CA ILE A 61 7.52 5.98 -5.58
C ILE A 61 7.64 5.60 -7.05
N ALA A 62 6.54 5.55 -7.78
CA ALA A 62 6.56 5.20 -9.20
C ALA A 62 7.37 6.22 -10.00
N PHE A 63 7.28 7.50 -9.65
CA PHE A 63 8.09 8.55 -10.23
C PHE A 63 9.59 8.35 -9.91
N ALA A 64 9.94 8.12 -8.65
CA ALA A 64 11.33 7.91 -8.23
C ALA A 64 11.95 6.69 -8.91
N LEU A 65 11.23 5.57 -8.98
CA LEU A 65 11.67 4.37 -9.70
C LEU A 65 11.73 4.58 -11.22
N GLY A 66 10.84 5.39 -11.78
CA GLY A 66 10.86 5.77 -13.19
C GLY A 66 12.11 6.56 -13.54
N VAL A 67 12.43 7.58 -12.75
CA VAL A 67 13.68 8.35 -12.89
C VAL A 67 14.91 7.45 -12.76
N LEU A 68 14.90 6.56 -11.75
CA LEU A 68 15.99 5.61 -11.56
C LEU A 68 16.14 4.63 -12.73
N ALA A 69 15.05 4.22 -13.37
CA ALA A 69 15.09 3.33 -14.53
C ALA A 69 15.72 4.01 -15.76
N VAL A 70 15.46 5.31 -15.95
CA VAL A 70 15.96 6.07 -17.09
C VAL A 70 17.41 6.53 -16.87
N PHE A 71 17.69 7.14 -15.71
CA PHE A 71 18.99 7.77 -15.41
C PHE A 71 19.92 6.91 -14.57
N GLY A 72 19.43 5.84 -13.96
CA GLY A 72 20.19 4.96 -13.07
C GLY A 72 21.03 3.89 -13.78
N LYS A 73 21.38 4.08 -15.07
CA LYS A 73 22.26 3.17 -15.79
C LYS A 73 23.66 3.24 -15.15
N GLY A 74 24.12 2.11 -14.58
CA GLY A 74 25.42 2.03 -13.90
C GLY A 74 25.35 2.08 -12.36
N LEU A 75 24.18 2.34 -11.78
CA LEU A 75 24.02 2.27 -10.33
C LEU A 75 23.99 0.82 -9.83
N PRO A 76 24.62 0.54 -8.65
CA PRO A 76 24.58 -0.79 -8.04
C PRO A 76 23.15 -1.28 -7.82
N SER A 77 22.92 -2.59 -8.04
CA SER A 77 21.61 -3.23 -7.79
C SER A 77 21.12 -3.04 -6.35
N ALA A 78 22.04 -3.00 -5.40
CA ALA A 78 21.75 -2.75 -3.99
C ALA A 78 21.03 -1.40 -3.74
N LEU A 79 21.35 -0.35 -4.51
CA LEU A 79 20.66 0.93 -4.39
C LEU A 79 19.21 0.86 -4.87
N ARG A 80 18.96 0.09 -5.93
CA ARG A 80 17.60 -0.11 -6.43
C ARG A 80 16.74 -0.89 -5.43
N VAL A 81 17.31 -1.93 -4.82
CA VAL A 81 16.65 -2.71 -3.78
C VAL A 81 16.38 -1.84 -2.55
N PHE A 82 17.36 -1.03 -2.14
CA PHE A 82 17.19 -0.10 -1.03
C PHE A 82 16.07 0.91 -1.28
N LEU A 83 16.05 1.55 -2.44
CA LEU A 83 14.98 2.50 -2.80
C LEU A 83 13.62 1.84 -2.87
N LEU A 84 13.55 0.60 -3.39
CA LEU A 84 12.30 -0.16 -3.42
C LEU A 84 11.82 -0.48 -2.00
N ALA A 85 12.72 -0.91 -1.12
CA ALA A 85 12.40 -1.22 0.26
C ALA A 85 11.94 0.03 1.04
N LEU A 86 12.65 1.16 0.84
CA LEU A 86 12.27 2.46 1.40
C LEU A 86 10.85 2.84 0.98
N ALA A 87 10.59 2.72 -0.29
CA ALA A 87 9.33 2.99 -0.93
C ALA A 87 8.16 2.20 -0.31
N ILE A 88 8.33 0.90 -0.16
CA ILE A 88 7.32 0.01 0.41
C ILE A 88 7.05 0.37 1.88
N LEU A 89 8.10 0.65 2.64
CA LEU A 89 7.96 1.03 4.05
C LEU A 89 7.25 2.37 4.22
N ASP A 90 7.56 3.34 3.38
CA ASP A 90 6.90 4.65 3.39
C ASP A 90 5.41 4.55 3.09
N ASP A 91 5.02 3.77 2.08
CA ASP A 91 3.62 3.49 1.75
C ASP A 91 2.88 2.83 2.92
N ILE A 92 3.48 1.81 3.55
CA ILE A 92 2.89 1.11 4.69
C ILE A 92 2.70 2.08 5.86
N VAL A 93 3.70 2.88 6.17
CA VAL A 93 3.64 3.89 7.23
C VAL A 93 2.56 4.91 6.93
N GLY A 94 2.50 5.45 5.70
CA GLY A 94 1.47 6.39 5.27
C GLY A 94 0.06 5.83 5.42
N ILE A 95 -0.17 4.58 5.00
CA ILE A 95 -1.47 3.91 5.14
C ILE A 95 -1.86 3.73 6.61
N VAL A 96 -0.92 3.32 7.47
CA VAL A 96 -1.16 3.16 8.91
C VAL A 96 -1.49 4.51 9.55
N PHE A 97 -0.77 5.58 9.21
CA PHE A 97 -1.04 6.92 9.69
C PHE A 97 -2.46 7.38 9.30
N ILE A 98 -2.81 7.24 8.02
CA ILE A 98 -4.15 7.60 7.53
C ILE A 98 -5.23 6.77 8.25
N ALA A 99 -5.00 5.47 8.42
CA ALA A 99 -5.94 4.58 9.10
C ALA A 99 -6.18 4.98 10.56
N VAL A 100 -5.13 5.35 11.29
CA VAL A 100 -5.23 5.68 12.72
C VAL A 100 -5.78 7.09 12.96
N LEU A 101 -5.34 8.06 12.17
CA LEU A 101 -5.62 9.48 12.43
C LEU A 101 -6.90 10.00 11.78
N PHE A 102 -7.31 9.42 10.66
CA PHE A 102 -8.45 9.89 9.89
C PHE A 102 -9.66 8.95 9.92
N THR A 103 -9.60 7.88 10.70
CA THR A 103 -10.77 7.03 10.92
C THR A 103 -11.68 7.65 11.98
N THR A 104 -12.90 8.02 11.59
CA THR A 104 -13.90 8.60 12.49
C THR A 104 -15.13 7.71 12.52
N GLY A 105 -15.53 7.26 13.74
CA GLY A 105 -16.80 6.58 13.96
C GLY A 105 -16.94 5.24 13.21
N VAL A 106 -16.18 4.22 13.62
CA VAL A 106 -16.16 2.91 12.95
C VAL A 106 -17.47 2.16 13.11
N ASN A 107 -18.13 1.85 12.00
CA ASN A 107 -19.24 0.90 11.96
C ASN A 107 -18.70 -0.52 11.80
N VAL A 108 -18.61 -1.25 12.93
CA VAL A 108 -18.05 -2.61 12.98
C VAL A 108 -18.81 -3.59 12.09
N GLY A 109 -20.15 -3.43 11.95
CA GLY A 109 -20.96 -4.30 11.10
C GLY A 109 -20.58 -4.17 9.61
N MET A 110 -20.40 -2.94 9.12
CA MET A 110 -19.97 -2.69 7.74
C MET A 110 -18.53 -3.13 7.50
N LEU A 111 -17.67 -2.96 8.51
CA LEU A 111 -16.29 -3.44 8.43
C LEU A 111 -16.22 -4.97 8.39
N ALA A 112 -17.05 -5.67 9.18
CA ALA A 112 -17.15 -7.13 9.13
C ALA A 112 -17.65 -7.62 7.76
N ALA A 113 -18.66 -6.95 7.18
CA ALA A 113 -19.14 -7.24 5.84
C ALA A 113 -18.02 -7.06 4.79
N ALA A 114 -17.24 -5.98 4.88
CA ALA A 114 -16.06 -5.78 4.03
C ALA A 114 -15.06 -6.94 4.16
N GLY A 115 -14.81 -7.41 5.39
CA GLY A 115 -13.93 -8.56 5.66
C GLY A 115 -14.40 -9.84 4.95
N VAL A 116 -15.71 -10.12 4.96
CA VAL A 116 -16.30 -11.25 4.22
C VAL A 116 -16.01 -11.12 2.72
N TRP A 117 -16.21 -9.93 2.15
CA TRP A 117 -15.93 -9.69 0.73
C TRP A 117 -14.46 -9.81 0.37
N VAL A 118 -13.54 -9.43 1.27
CA VAL A 118 -12.08 -9.68 1.10
C VAL A 118 -11.80 -11.17 1.02
N VAL A 119 -12.42 -12.00 1.89
CA VAL A 119 -12.26 -13.47 1.85
C VAL A 119 -12.80 -14.03 0.53
N VAL A 120 -14.00 -13.61 0.10
CA VAL A 120 -14.57 -14.00 -1.19
C VAL A 120 -13.63 -13.65 -2.34
N PHE A 121 -13.06 -12.45 -2.34
CA PHE A 121 -12.06 -12.03 -3.32
C PHE A 121 -10.83 -12.93 -3.32
N GLY A 122 -10.31 -13.29 -2.14
CA GLY A 122 -9.18 -14.20 -1.99
C GLY A 122 -9.45 -15.59 -2.54
N ILE A 123 -10.67 -16.12 -2.35
CA ILE A 123 -11.09 -17.41 -2.90
C ILE A 123 -11.20 -17.35 -4.42
N LEU A 124 -11.85 -16.30 -4.96
CA LEU A 124 -11.97 -16.11 -6.41
C LEU A 124 -10.60 -15.95 -7.06
N SER A 125 -9.68 -15.28 -6.42
CA SER A 125 -8.32 -15.07 -6.95
C SER A 125 -7.56 -16.38 -7.17
N ARG A 126 -7.87 -17.42 -6.37
CA ARG A 126 -7.28 -18.77 -6.53
C ARG A 126 -7.83 -19.51 -7.74
N GLN A 127 -9.01 -19.12 -8.21
CA GLN A 127 -9.68 -19.76 -9.36
C GLN A 127 -9.35 -19.08 -10.69
N LEU A 128 -8.48 -18.08 -10.70
CA LEU A 128 -8.12 -17.30 -11.90
C LEU A 128 -7.41 -18.13 -13.00
N ASP A 129 -6.93 -19.32 -12.65
CA ASP A 129 -6.28 -20.26 -13.58
C ASP A 129 -7.28 -21.18 -14.30
N SER A 130 -8.57 -20.99 -14.09
CA SER A 130 -9.63 -21.78 -14.71
C SER A 130 -9.95 -21.32 -16.14
N ARG A 131 -10.65 -22.21 -16.89
CA ARG A 131 -11.16 -21.92 -18.24
C ARG A 131 -12.01 -20.64 -18.33
N HIS A 132 -12.58 -20.19 -17.21
CA HIS A 132 -13.47 -19.03 -17.14
C HIS A 132 -12.80 -17.78 -16.56
N ARG A 133 -11.48 -17.66 -16.69
CA ARG A 133 -10.69 -16.57 -16.08
C ARG A 133 -11.24 -15.16 -16.35
N THR A 134 -11.77 -14.91 -17.54
CA THR A 134 -12.33 -13.59 -17.90
C THR A 134 -13.59 -13.26 -17.11
N ALA A 135 -14.49 -14.25 -16.96
CA ALA A 135 -15.70 -14.08 -16.16
C ALA A 135 -15.35 -13.91 -14.67
N ILE A 136 -14.41 -14.70 -14.15
CA ILE A 136 -13.93 -14.59 -12.77
C ILE A 136 -13.28 -13.22 -12.53
N ALA A 137 -12.49 -12.73 -13.47
CA ALA A 137 -11.90 -11.39 -13.37
C ALA A 137 -12.96 -10.29 -13.33
N GLY A 138 -14.03 -10.41 -14.12
CA GLY A 138 -15.17 -9.50 -14.06
C GLY A 138 -15.87 -9.50 -12.70
N VAL A 139 -16.15 -10.69 -12.14
CA VAL A 139 -16.72 -10.83 -10.80
C VAL A 139 -15.81 -10.26 -9.73
N MET A 140 -14.49 -10.48 -9.83
CA MET A 140 -13.51 -9.92 -8.91
C MET A 140 -13.52 -8.38 -8.90
N ILE A 141 -13.75 -7.73 -10.03
CA ILE A 141 -13.89 -6.27 -10.09
C ILE A 141 -15.11 -5.81 -9.29
N ILE A 142 -16.25 -6.50 -9.47
CA ILE A 142 -17.48 -6.19 -8.73
C ILE A 142 -17.26 -6.38 -7.23
N VAL A 143 -16.66 -7.50 -6.82
CA VAL A 143 -16.35 -7.80 -5.41
C VAL A 143 -15.38 -6.74 -4.84
N ALA A 144 -14.40 -6.30 -5.60
CA ALA A 144 -13.48 -5.24 -5.17
C ALA A 144 -14.19 -3.91 -4.95
N LEU A 145 -15.12 -3.54 -5.83
CA LEU A 145 -15.93 -2.33 -5.69
C LEU A 145 -16.87 -2.41 -4.48
N LEU A 146 -17.49 -3.55 -4.25
CA LEU A 146 -18.33 -3.79 -3.06
C LEU A 146 -17.48 -3.67 -1.78
N THR A 147 -16.32 -4.32 -1.73
CA THR A 147 -15.40 -4.22 -0.59
C THR A 147 -15.03 -2.78 -0.32
N TRP A 148 -14.66 -2.03 -1.36
CA TRP A 148 -14.34 -0.62 -1.25
C TRP A 148 -15.50 0.21 -0.69
N GLY A 149 -16.72 -0.03 -1.19
CA GLY A 149 -17.93 0.66 -0.72
C GLY A 149 -18.24 0.36 0.74
N PHE A 150 -18.16 -0.90 1.18
CA PHE A 150 -18.37 -1.28 2.58
C PHE A 150 -17.31 -0.68 3.51
N VAL A 151 -16.05 -0.65 3.11
CA VAL A 151 -14.99 0.03 3.89
C VAL A 151 -15.26 1.53 3.98
N TYR A 152 -15.65 2.17 2.87
CA TYR A 152 -15.98 3.59 2.85
C TYR A 152 -17.12 3.94 3.80
N VAL A 153 -18.24 3.18 3.74
CA VAL A 153 -19.40 3.38 4.62
C VAL A 153 -19.10 3.04 6.08
N SER A 154 -18.12 2.18 6.34
CA SER A 154 -17.71 1.84 7.71
C SER A 154 -17.02 2.99 8.46
N GLY A 155 -16.68 4.10 7.80
CA GLY A 155 -15.95 5.23 8.39
C GLY A 155 -14.42 5.01 8.39
N VAL A 156 -13.95 3.89 7.86
CA VAL A 156 -12.53 3.60 7.67
C VAL A 156 -12.07 4.13 6.31
N HIS A 157 -10.83 4.59 6.24
CA HIS A 157 -10.29 5.13 5.00
C HIS A 157 -10.30 4.08 3.88
N ALA A 158 -10.92 4.40 2.74
CA ALA A 158 -11.18 3.46 1.64
C ALA A 158 -9.90 2.85 1.02
N THR A 159 -8.73 3.47 1.20
CA THR A 159 -7.43 2.94 0.78
C THR A 159 -7.09 1.59 1.41
N ILE A 160 -7.59 1.34 2.63
CA ILE A 160 -7.40 0.07 3.36
C ILE A 160 -8.05 -1.10 2.59
N ALA A 161 -9.16 -0.86 1.90
CA ALA A 161 -9.75 -1.89 1.05
C ALA A 161 -8.77 -2.36 -0.05
N GLY A 162 -8.06 -1.43 -0.68
CA GLY A 162 -7.04 -1.75 -1.69
C GLY A 162 -5.91 -2.62 -1.15
N VAL A 163 -5.44 -2.30 0.06
CA VAL A 163 -4.39 -3.08 0.75
C VAL A 163 -4.90 -4.47 1.09
N ALA A 164 -6.09 -4.58 1.70
CA ALA A 164 -6.69 -5.86 2.09
C ALA A 164 -6.90 -6.78 0.87
N LEU A 165 -7.43 -6.23 -0.24
CA LEU A 165 -7.61 -6.97 -1.48
C LEU A 165 -6.27 -7.39 -2.11
N GLY A 166 -5.26 -6.50 -2.08
CA GLY A 166 -3.92 -6.80 -2.58
C GLY A 166 -3.26 -7.94 -1.80
N LEU A 167 -3.39 -7.93 -0.47
CA LEU A 167 -2.87 -8.99 0.41
C LEU A 167 -3.64 -10.31 0.25
N ALA A 168 -4.96 -10.25 0.00
CA ALA A 168 -5.79 -11.44 -0.23
C ALA A 168 -5.56 -12.07 -1.61
N MET A 169 -4.96 -11.35 -2.56
CA MET A 169 -4.72 -11.84 -3.92
C MET A 169 -3.74 -13.00 -3.92
N SER A 170 -4.13 -14.12 -4.54
CA SER A 170 -3.28 -15.31 -4.65
C SER A 170 -2.09 -15.05 -5.59
N GLN A 171 -0.90 -15.49 -5.18
CA GLN A 171 0.30 -15.46 -6.03
C GLN A 171 0.33 -16.74 -6.89
N HIS A 172 -0.41 -16.76 -7.99
CA HIS A 172 -0.28 -17.85 -8.96
C HIS A 172 0.99 -17.70 -9.81
N PRO A 173 1.72 -18.78 -10.10
CA PRO A 173 2.92 -18.75 -10.94
C PRO A 173 2.67 -18.26 -12.38
N ALA A 174 1.43 -18.27 -12.85
CA ALA A 174 1.04 -17.76 -14.17
C ALA A 174 1.22 -16.24 -14.34
N LEU A 175 1.46 -15.49 -13.24
CA LEU A 175 1.73 -14.05 -13.27
C LEU A 175 3.25 -13.74 -13.18
N ARG A 176 4.10 -14.74 -13.26
CA ARG A 176 5.54 -14.56 -13.40
C ARG A 176 5.88 -14.41 -14.88
N VAL A 177 5.60 -13.27 -15.47
CA VAL A 177 6.13 -12.83 -16.76
C VAL A 177 7.00 -11.61 -16.52
#